data_6eeeaa8ed5b709904e75f5e28ae12e1e
#
_entry.id   6eeeaa8ed5b709904e75f5e28ae12e1e
#
_cell.length_a   1.000
_cell.length_b   1.000
_cell.length_c   1.000
_cell.angle_alpha   90.00
_cell.angle_beta   90.00
_cell.angle_gamma   90.00
#
_symmetry.space_group_name_H-M   'P 1'
#
loop_
_entity.id
_entity.type
_entity.pdbx_description
1 polymer ?
#
loop_
_entity_poly.entity_id
_entity_poly.type
_entity_poly.pdbx_seq_one_letter_code
_entity_poly.pdbx_strand_id
1 'polypeptide(L)'
;MEIDLIYLCKTIGNLSGIPIRIYNDKKMTFYYSLVDLPKDPIAIYENEIFKMTDHIGYFATEHFYYYGIVNYGKNKIVIGPTRQIPDVEQELREMAFQADIDTADTDSFIINMKSILHMPLESILQMLCTVNYVLNGEKKTLEDISIYDSEQESYNRYIADLQDSPDPASDSFNPHNTYDTEQRLMHMIEYGDYTALKEWLADAPALRSGILAADQLRQIKNTFIVSSTLASRAAIRGGMAIEDAMQLSDAYIQKCEILNSPDRIINLQYHMVLDFTEQVNAIRGGIYTSKLTIEVSNYILHHLSDAITTDAIARELYMSRSHLSHSFKAETG
;
A
#
# COMPACT_ATOMS: atom_id res chain seq x y z
N MET A 1 21.63 -36.69 3.11
CA MET A 1 20.35 -37.04 2.43
C MET A 1 20.38 -36.28 1.13
N GLU A 2 20.32 -36.97 0.00
CA GLU A 2 20.28 -36.32 -1.32
C GLU A 2 18.87 -35.77 -1.51
N ILE A 3 18.78 -34.48 -1.83
CA ILE A 3 17.49 -33.79 -1.98
C ILE A 3 17.00 -33.99 -3.42
N ASP A 4 15.78 -34.52 -3.57
CA ASP A 4 15.12 -34.61 -4.86
C ASP A 4 14.60 -33.21 -5.24
N LEU A 5 15.38 -32.51 -6.09
CA LEU A 5 15.05 -31.16 -6.56
C LEU A 5 13.75 -31.11 -7.37
N ILE A 6 13.47 -32.15 -8.17
CA ILE A 6 12.27 -32.20 -8.99
C ILE A 6 11.03 -32.29 -8.10
N TYR A 7 11.07 -33.18 -7.11
CA TYR A 7 9.99 -33.33 -6.15
C TYR A 7 9.76 -32.02 -5.35
N LEU A 8 10.84 -31.40 -4.83
CA LEU A 8 10.78 -30.14 -4.10
C LEU A 8 10.14 -29.03 -4.96
N CYS A 9 10.66 -28.81 -6.16
CA CYS A 9 10.17 -27.77 -7.06
C CYS A 9 8.71 -28.00 -7.49
N LYS A 10 8.35 -29.26 -7.81
CA LYS A 10 6.97 -29.59 -8.15
C LYS A 10 6.01 -29.33 -6.98
N THR A 11 6.43 -29.68 -5.76
CA THR A 11 5.62 -29.45 -4.55
C THR A 11 5.41 -27.95 -4.30
N ILE A 12 6.47 -27.14 -4.43
CA ILE A 12 6.38 -25.69 -4.28
C ILE A 12 5.50 -25.08 -5.37
N GLY A 13 5.66 -25.50 -6.63
CA GLY A 13 4.82 -25.02 -7.73
C GLY A 13 3.34 -25.34 -7.54
N ASN A 14 3.02 -26.52 -7.00
CA ASN A 14 1.65 -26.89 -6.64
C ASN A 14 1.08 -26.04 -5.50
N LEU A 15 1.89 -25.75 -4.49
CA LEU A 15 1.45 -24.95 -3.33
C LEU A 15 1.29 -23.47 -3.67
N SER A 16 2.19 -22.93 -4.48
CA SER A 16 2.21 -21.51 -4.80
C SER A 16 1.38 -21.12 -6.02
N GLY A 17 1.12 -22.08 -6.92
CA GLY A 17 0.51 -21.80 -8.23
C GLY A 17 1.42 -21.03 -9.19
N ILE A 18 2.72 -20.91 -8.87
CA ILE A 18 3.70 -20.13 -9.64
C ILE A 18 4.59 -21.06 -10.44
N PRO A 19 4.94 -20.74 -11.71
CA PRO A 19 5.85 -21.53 -12.51
C PRO A 19 7.23 -21.64 -11.88
N ILE A 20 7.84 -22.83 -11.95
CA ILE A 20 9.17 -23.12 -11.43
C ILE A 20 10.03 -23.79 -12.50
N ARG A 21 11.32 -23.44 -12.51
CA ARG A 21 12.33 -24.00 -13.42
C ARG A 21 13.58 -24.41 -12.66
N ILE A 22 14.23 -25.45 -13.17
CA ILE A 22 15.57 -25.83 -12.74
C ILE A 22 16.47 -25.73 -13.95
N TYR A 23 17.54 -24.98 -13.83
CA TYR A 23 18.62 -24.90 -14.80
C TYR A 23 19.86 -25.61 -14.24
N ASN A 24 20.59 -26.30 -15.09
CA ASN A 24 21.92 -26.83 -14.81
C ASN A 24 22.87 -26.30 -15.89
N ASP A 25 23.93 -25.59 -15.46
CA ASP A 25 24.87 -24.93 -16.38
C ASP A 25 24.16 -24.13 -17.52
N LYS A 26 23.17 -23.31 -17.16
CA LYS A 26 22.33 -22.50 -18.05
C LYS A 26 21.37 -23.28 -18.96
N LYS A 27 21.30 -24.59 -18.87
CA LYS A 27 20.36 -25.40 -19.61
C LYS A 27 19.18 -25.75 -18.72
N MET A 28 17.95 -25.41 -19.16
CA MET A 28 16.74 -25.82 -18.45
C MET A 28 16.63 -27.35 -18.47
N THR A 29 16.56 -27.94 -17.26
CA THR A 29 16.44 -29.39 -17.06
C THR A 29 15.06 -29.79 -16.56
N PHE A 30 14.31 -28.84 -16.00
CA PHE A 30 12.97 -29.09 -15.50
C PHE A 30 12.14 -27.80 -15.57
N TYR A 31 10.87 -27.92 -15.94
CA TYR A 31 9.86 -26.89 -15.96
C TYR A 31 8.57 -27.44 -15.36
N TYR A 32 7.95 -26.69 -14.47
CA TYR A 32 6.65 -27.01 -13.93
C TYR A 32 5.79 -25.77 -13.82
N SER A 33 4.56 -25.85 -14.31
CA SER A 33 3.56 -24.80 -14.22
C SER A 33 2.17 -25.42 -14.16
N LEU A 34 1.23 -24.76 -13.49
CA LEU A 34 -0.20 -25.12 -13.51
C LEU A 34 -0.93 -24.51 -14.70
N VAL A 35 -0.31 -23.53 -15.39
CA VAL A 35 -0.82 -22.91 -16.60
C VAL A 35 0.03 -23.28 -17.80
N ASP A 36 -0.59 -23.45 -18.95
CA ASP A 36 0.09 -23.83 -20.20
C ASP A 36 0.43 -22.58 -21.01
N LEU A 37 1.67 -22.09 -20.84
CA LEU A 37 2.14 -20.92 -21.60
C LEU A 37 2.66 -21.37 -22.97
N PRO A 38 2.23 -20.74 -24.08
CA PRO A 38 2.73 -21.05 -25.43
C PRO A 38 4.24 -20.93 -25.54
N LYS A 39 4.81 -19.97 -24.81
CA LYS A 39 6.25 -19.77 -24.65
C LYS A 39 6.54 -19.20 -23.28
N ASP A 40 7.64 -19.62 -22.70
CA ASP A 40 8.04 -19.16 -21.36
C ASP A 40 8.63 -17.74 -21.42
N PRO A 41 8.00 -16.74 -20.76
CA PRO A 41 8.46 -15.35 -20.79
C PRO A 41 9.82 -15.13 -20.12
N ILE A 42 10.33 -16.10 -19.37
CA ILE A 42 11.66 -16.02 -18.75
C ILE A 42 12.78 -15.83 -19.77
N ALA A 43 12.57 -16.29 -21.01
CA ALA A 43 13.53 -16.16 -22.09
C ALA A 43 13.96 -14.70 -22.35
N ILE A 44 13.09 -13.74 -22.08
CA ILE A 44 13.39 -12.31 -22.18
C ILE A 44 14.47 -11.90 -21.18
N TYR A 45 14.47 -12.50 -19.97
CA TYR A 45 15.22 -12.06 -18.81
C TYR A 45 16.35 -13.03 -18.41
N GLU A 46 16.58 -14.10 -19.17
CA GLU A 46 17.60 -15.12 -18.81
C GLU A 46 18.97 -14.53 -18.55
N ASN A 47 19.40 -13.55 -19.35
CA ASN A 47 20.70 -12.92 -19.18
C ASN A 47 20.86 -12.24 -17.81
N GLU A 48 19.81 -11.56 -17.32
CA GLU A 48 19.83 -10.88 -16.03
C GLU A 48 19.75 -11.90 -14.89
N ILE A 49 18.91 -12.92 -15.01
CA ILE A 49 18.75 -13.99 -14.04
C ILE A 49 20.05 -14.78 -13.88
N PHE A 50 20.78 -15.03 -14.99
CA PHE A 50 22.05 -15.79 -14.92
C PHE A 50 23.24 -14.97 -14.39
N LYS A 51 23.16 -13.63 -14.36
CA LYS A 51 24.17 -12.78 -13.68
C LYS A 51 24.12 -12.91 -12.16
N MET A 52 23.00 -13.33 -11.59
CA MET A 52 22.85 -13.48 -10.16
C MET A 52 23.56 -14.74 -9.66
N THR A 53 24.62 -14.56 -8.89
CA THR A 53 25.50 -15.64 -8.40
C THR A 53 25.33 -15.96 -6.93
N ASP A 54 24.68 -15.09 -6.17
CA ASP A 54 24.41 -15.32 -4.75
C ASP A 54 23.49 -16.53 -4.55
N HIS A 55 23.55 -17.15 -3.38
CA HIS A 55 22.73 -18.33 -3.09
C HIS A 55 21.23 -18.07 -3.22
N ILE A 56 20.80 -16.84 -2.95
CA ILE A 56 19.41 -16.42 -2.99
C ILE A 56 19.32 -14.99 -3.50
N GLY A 57 18.29 -14.71 -4.29
CA GLY A 57 18.00 -13.37 -4.78
C GLY A 57 16.71 -13.31 -5.58
N TYR A 58 16.39 -12.16 -6.10
CA TYR A 58 15.24 -11.99 -7.00
C TYR A 58 15.56 -10.96 -8.08
N PHE A 59 14.83 -11.07 -9.18
CA PHE A 59 14.85 -10.11 -10.28
C PHE A 59 13.44 -9.55 -10.47
N ALA A 60 13.32 -8.23 -10.56
CA ALA A 60 12.07 -7.54 -10.87
C ALA A 60 12.13 -6.96 -12.28
N THR A 61 11.10 -7.21 -13.08
CA THR A 61 10.97 -6.65 -14.42
C THR A 61 10.44 -5.22 -14.39
N GLU A 62 10.48 -4.50 -15.52
CA GLU A 62 9.91 -3.15 -15.68
C GLU A 62 8.40 -3.09 -15.37
N HIS A 63 7.69 -4.20 -15.60
CA HIS A 63 6.27 -4.34 -15.32
C HIS A 63 5.97 -4.97 -13.96
N PHE A 64 6.95 -4.96 -13.03
CA PHE A 64 6.84 -5.47 -11.67
C PHE A 64 6.50 -6.96 -11.56
N TYR A 65 6.87 -7.77 -12.55
CA TYR A 65 6.92 -9.22 -12.38
C TYR A 65 8.18 -9.62 -11.66
N TYR A 66 8.06 -10.56 -10.74
CA TYR A 66 9.17 -11.06 -9.92
C TYR A 66 9.57 -12.47 -10.35
N TYR A 67 10.87 -12.69 -10.41
CA TYR A 67 11.50 -14.00 -10.55
C TYR A 67 12.41 -14.22 -9.33
N GLY A 68 12.03 -15.16 -8.47
CA GLY A 68 12.85 -15.57 -7.34
C GLY A 68 13.91 -16.61 -7.77
N ILE A 69 15.10 -16.50 -7.21
CA ILE A 69 16.25 -17.28 -7.64
C ILE A 69 16.90 -17.92 -6.42
N VAL A 70 17.17 -19.24 -6.48
CA VAL A 70 18.00 -19.98 -5.51
C VAL A 70 19.05 -20.76 -6.27
N ASN A 71 20.33 -20.53 -5.95
CA ASN A 71 21.46 -21.27 -6.48
C ASN A 71 21.84 -22.42 -5.53
N TYR A 72 22.00 -23.63 -6.06
CA TYR A 72 22.39 -24.82 -5.32
C TYR A 72 23.39 -25.66 -6.14
N GLY A 73 24.65 -25.59 -5.80
CA GLY A 73 25.74 -26.23 -6.57
C GLY A 73 25.76 -25.69 -8.00
N LYS A 74 25.53 -26.57 -8.98
CA LYS A 74 25.42 -26.19 -10.41
C LYS A 74 24.01 -25.88 -10.85
N ASN A 75 23.04 -26.06 -9.95
CA ASN A 75 21.64 -25.85 -10.26
C ASN A 75 21.21 -24.45 -9.86
N LYS A 76 20.39 -23.84 -10.70
CA LYS A 76 19.69 -22.58 -10.46
C LYS A 76 18.19 -22.86 -10.52
N ILE A 77 17.49 -22.60 -9.42
CA ILE A 77 16.05 -22.73 -9.32
C ILE A 77 15.46 -21.34 -9.52
N VAL A 78 14.49 -21.22 -10.41
CA VAL A 78 13.82 -19.94 -10.71
C VAL A 78 12.33 -20.10 -10.54
N ILE A 79 11.74 -19.29 -9.67
CA ILE A 79 10.32 -19.25 -9.31
C ILE A 79 9.73 -17.93 -9.82
N GLY A 80 8.73 -18.00 -10.68
CA GLY A 80 8.12 -16.82 -11.31
C GLY A 80 7.65 -17.14 -12.75
N PRO A 81 7.05 -16.20 -13.48
CA PRO A 81 6.72 -14.87 -13.04
C PRO A 81 5.55 -14.84 -12.06
N THR A 82 5.52 -13.84 -11.20
CA THR A 82 4.36 -13.45 -10.41
C THR A 82 4.46 -11.95 -10.07
N ARG A 83 3.36 -11.32 -9.71
CA ARG A 83 3.32 -9.89 -9.34
C ARG A 83 2.24 -9.65 -8.28
N GLN A 84 2.31 -8.52 -7.59
CA GLN A 84 1.35 -8.17 -6.55
C GLN A 84 0.09 -7.51 -7.11
N ILE A 85 0.26 -6.65 -8.13
CA ILE A 85 -0.82 -5.86 -8.72
C ILE A 85 -1.50 -6.60 -9.87
N PRO A 86 -2.77 -6.30 -10.20
CA PRO A 86 -3.47 -6.91 -11.32
C PRO A 86 -2.73 -6.71 -12.65
N ASP A 87 -2.88 -7.69 -13.55
CA ASP A 87 -2.26 -7.65 -14.86
C ASP A 87 -2.92 -6.60 -15.77
N VAL A 88 -2.09 -5.85 -16.46
CA VAL A 88 -2.50 -4.91 -17.52
C VAL A 88 -2.34 -5.58 -18.87
N GLU A 89 -3.41 -5.63 -19.66
CA GLU A 89 -3.42 -6.36 -20.93
C GLU A 89 -2.38 -5.84 -21.93
N GLN A 90 -2.17 -4.52 -21.96
CA GLN A 90 -1.18 -3.91 -22.83
C GLN A 90 0.24 -4.36 -22.48
N GLU A 91 0.60 -4.41 -21.19
CA GLU A 91 1.90 -4.90 -20.72
C GLU A 91 2.12 -6.38 -21.12
N LEU A 92 1.07 -7.20 -21.01
CA LEU A 92 1.14 -8.60 -21.43
C LEU A 92 1.29 -8.77 -22.94
N ARG A 93 0.69 -7.89 -23.76
CA ARG A 93 0.91 -7.86 -25.23
C ARG A 93 2.33 -7.46 -25.58
N GLU A 94 2.90 -6.49 -24.87
CA GLU A 94 4.30 -6.08 -25.02
C GLU A 94 5.25 -7.22 -24.63
N MET A 95 4.97 -7.91 -23.54
CA MET A 95 5.73 -9.10 -23.11
C MET A 95 5.63 -10.24 -24.11
N ALA A 96 4.45 -10.50 -24.68
CA ALA A 96 4.26 -11.51 -25.72
C ALA A 96 5.10 -11.19 -26.97
N PHE A 97 5.13 -9.92 -27.37
CA PHE A 97 5.96 -9.46 -28.49
C PHE A 97 7.46 -9.62 -28.19
N GLN A 98 7.92 -9.23 -27.01
CA GLN A 98 9.33 -9.38 -26.60
C GLN A 98 9.73 -10.87 -26.50
N ALA A 99 8.81 -11.73 -26.08
CA ALA A 99 9.04 -13.18 -26.02
C ALA A 99 8.98 -13.85 -27.40
N ASP A 100 8.71 -13.10 -28.47
CA ASP A 100 8.55 -13.62 -29.83
C ASP A 100 7.48 -14.73 -29.88
N ILE A 101 6.28 -14.41 -29.35
CA ILE A 101 5.09 -15.27 -29.39
C ILE A 101 4.28 -14.93 -30.64
N ASP A 102 3.85 -15.95 -31.34
CA ASP A 102 3.03 -15.80 -32.57
C ASP A 102 1.73 -15.05 -32.24
N THR A 103 1.28 -14.22 -33.20
CA THR A 103 0.04 -13.44 -33.03
C THR A 103 -1.18 -14.33 -32.73
N ALA A 104 -1.19 -15.55 -33.29
CA ALA A 104 -2.26 -16.54 -33.06
C ALA A 104 -2.31 -17.01 -31.59
N ASP A 105 -1.18 -17.03 -30.89
CA ASP A 105 -1.04 -17.53 -29.54
C ASP A 105 -1.06 -16.40 -28.48
N THR A 106 -1.03 -15.14 -28.91
CA THR A 106 -0.95 -13.97 -28.01
C THR A 106 -2.12 -13.92 -27.02
N ASP A 107 -3.35 -14.13 -27.46
CA ASP A 107 -4.52 -14.09 -26.58
C ASP A 107 -4.51 -15.27 -25.58
N SER A 108 -4.06 -16.45 -26.01
CA SER A 108 -3.86 -17.60 -25.10
C SER A 108 -2.79 -17.31 -24.05
N PHE A 109 -1.69 -16.69 -24.46
CA PHE A 109 -0.63 -16.25 -23.53
C PHE A 109 -1.17 -15.29 -22.49
N ILE A 110 -1.93 -14.27 -22.89
CA ILE A 110 -2.51 -13.27 -21.98
C ILE A 110 -3.45 -13.92 -20.96
N ILE A 111 -4.35 -14.79 -21.41
CA ILE A 111 -5.29 -15.50 -20.54
C ILE A 111 -4.53 -16.35 -19.52
N ASN A 112 -3.51 -17.07 -19.97
CA ASN A 112 -2.73 -17.97 -19.11
C ASN A 112 -1.84 -17.19 -18.14
N MET A 113 -1.24 -16.07 -18.57
CA MET A 113 -0.50 -15.18 -17.65
C MET A 113 -1.40 -14.62 -16.53
N LYS A 114 -2.60 -14.15 -16.88
CA LYS A 114 -3.59 -13.69 -15.88
C LYS A 114 -4.07 -14.78 -14.93
N SER A 115 -3.85 -16.05 -15.28
CA SER A 115 -4.20 -17.21 -14.43
C SER A 115 -3.10 -17.60 -13.45
N ILE A 116 -1.90 -17.03 -13.57
CA ILE A 116 -0.81 -17.22 -12.60
C ILE A 116 -1.19 -16.48 -11.31
N LEU A 117 -1.00 -17.13 -10.17
CA LEU A 117 -1.35 -16.54 -8.87
C LEU A 117 -0.53 -15.27 -8.61
N HIS A 118 -1.22 -14.19 -8.27
CA HIS A 118 -0.59 -12.96 -7.82
C HIS A 118 -0.10 -13.12 -6.39
N MET A 119 1.16 -12.78 -6.13
CA MET A 119 1.78 -12.93 -4.82
C MET A 119 2.60 -11.68 -4.47
N PRO A 120 2.47 -11.15 -3.23
CA PRO A 120 3.33 -10.08 -2.74
C PRO A 120 4.80 -10.48 -2.76
N LEU A 121 5.70 -9.51 -2.99
CA LEU A 121 7.15 -9.77 -3.01
C LEU A 121 7.64 -10.44 -1.73
N GLU A 122 7.16 -10.00 -0.57
CA GLU A 122 7.52 -10.56 0.73
C GLU A 122 7.22 -12.06 0.83
N SER A 123 6.11 -12.52 0.25
CA SER A 123 5.75 -13.94 0.25
C SER A 123 6.67 -14.75 -0.66
N ILE A 124 7.08 -14.19 -1.80
CA ILE A 124 8.11 -14.80 -2.66
C ILE A 124 9.43 -14.91 -1.91
N LEU A 125 9.88 -13.82 -1.28
CA LEU A 125 11.14 -13.81 -0.53
C LEU A 125 11.12 -14.83 0.62
N GLN A 126 10.02 -14.98 1.35
CA GLN A 126 9.86 -16.00 2.39
C GLN A 126 9.96 -17.42 1.82
N MET A 127 9.34 -17.65 0.65
CA MET A 127 9.44 -18.93 -0.06
C MET A 127 10.90 -19.22 -0.46
N LEU A 128 11.61 -18.23 -1.00
CA LEU A 128 13.03 -18.34 -1.35
C LEU A 128 13.90 -18.63 -0.12
N CYS A 129 13.67 -17.96 1.02
CA CYS A 129 14.34 -18.26 2.28
C CYS A 129 14.14 -19.72 2.69
N THR A 130 12.92 -20.23 2.54
CA THR A 130 12.61 -21.64 2.86
C THR A 130 13.35 -22.60 1.93
N VAL A 131 13.30 -22.36 0.62
CA VAL A 131 14.01 -23.17 -0.38
C VAL A 131 15.52 -23.15 -0.16
N ASN A 132 16.07 -21.95 0.08
CA ASN A 132 17.50 -21.79 0.39
C ASN A 132 17.90 -22.55 1.65
N TYR A 133 17.09 -22.48 2.71
CA TYR A 133 17.36 -23.22 3.93
C TYR A 133 17.36 -24.74 3.70
N VAL A 134 16.40 -25.25 2.94
CA VAL A 134 16.33 -26.68 2.61
C VAL A 134 17.53 -27.14 1.79
N LEU A 135 17.99 -26.33 0.83
CA LEU A 135 19.04 -26.69 -0.12
C LEU A 135 20.45 -26.39 0.39
N ASN A 136 20.66 -25.19 0.91
CA ASN A 136 21.98 -24.69 1.29
C ASN A 136 22.23 -24.71 2.82
N GLY A 137 21.19 -24.99 3.64
CA GLY A 137 21.29 -24.98 5.09
C GLY A 137 21.43 -23.58 5.70
N GLU A 138 21.33 -22.53 4.88
CA GLU A 138 21.52 -21.14 5.28
C GLU A 138 20.20 -20.49 5.73
N LYS A 139 20.21 -19.97 6.95
CA LYS A 139 19.11 -19.14 7.44
C LYS A 139 19.27 -17.72 6.92
N LYS A 140 18.36 -17.28 6.07
CA LYS A 140 18.25 -15.92 5.57
C LYS A 140 16.92 -15.32 5.99
N THR A 141 16.91 -14.00 6.22
CA THR A 141 15.72 -13.20 6.51
C THR A 141 15.34 -12.37 5.28
N LEU A 142 14.18 -11.72 5.33
CA LEU A 142 13.80 -10.80 4.26
C LEU A 142 14.78 -9.64 4.12
N GLU A 143 15.32 -9.15 5.24
CA GLU A 143 16.32 -8.08 5.28
C GLU A 143 17.59 -8.45 4.51
N ASP A 144 18.05 -9.71 4.63
CA ASP A 144 19.25 -10.19 3.94
C ASP A 144 19.10 -10.23 2.40
N ILE A 145 17.88 -10.13 1.87
CA ILE A 145 17.59 -10.26 0.44
C ILE A 145 17.10 -8.94 -0.16
N SER A 146 16.33 -8.15 0.61
CA SER A 146 15.59 -6.98 0.12
C SER A 146 16.32 -5.66 0.32
N ILE A 147 17.33 -5.61 1.18
CA ILE A 147 18.08 -4.40 1.49
C ILE A 147 19.43 -4.42 0.77
N TYR A 148 19.62 -3.49 -0.13
CA TYR A 148 20.91 -3.23 -0.79
C TYR A 148 21.63 -2.11 -0.02
N ASP A 149 22.75 -2.42 0.63
CA ASP A 149 23.54 -1.44 1.41
C ASP A 149 23.88 -0.19 0.60
N SER A 150 24.20 -0.37 -0.69
CA SER A 150 24.53 0.75 -1.58
C SER A 150 23.34 1.68 -1.86
N GLU A 151 22.13 1.13 -1.95
CA GLU A 151 20.89 1.92 -2.12
C GLU A 151 20.54 2.63 -0.82
N GLN A 152 20.69 1.96 0.32
CA GLN A 152 20.47 2.54 1.64
C GLN A 152 21.43 3.72 1.92
N GLU A 153 22.71 3.59 1.57
CA GLU A 153 23.67 4.68 1.69
C GLU A 153 23.34 5.86 0.77
N SER A 154 22.89 5.59 -0.45
CA SER A 154 22.42 6.60 -1.39
C SER A 154 21.21 7.35 -0.86
N TYR A 155 20.26 6.61 -0.30
CA TYR A 155 19.05 7.16 0.30
C TYR A 155 19.35 8.01 1.54
N ASN A 156 20.22 7.54 2.42
CA ASN A 156 20.65 8.29 3.61
C ASN A 156 21.34 9.60 3.23
N ARG A 157 22.19 9.59 2.20
CA ARG A 157 22.82 10.82 1.67
C ARG A 157 21.77 11.78 1.11
N TYR A 158 20.83 11.29 0.32
CA TYR A 158 19.75 12.12 -0.22
C TYR A 158 18.90 12.77 0.87
N ILE A 159 18.58 12.05 1.96
CA ILE A 159 17.85 12.62 3.10
C ILE A 159 18.68 13.68 3.82
N ALA A 160 19.98 13.43 4.05
CA ALA A 160 20.86 14.40 4.68
C ALA A 160 20.96 15.67 3.84
N ASP A 161 21.12 15.56 2.52
CA ASP A 161 21.15 16.70 1.59
C ASP A 161 19.85 17.51 1.61
N LEU A 162 18.68 16.85 1.76
CA LEU A 162 17.40 17.53 1.91
C LEU A 162 17.27 18.28 3.24
N GLN A 163 17.85 17.74 4.33
CA GLN A 163 17.81 18.36 5.64
C GLN A 163 18.79 19.53 5.74
N ASP A 164 19.94 19.45 5.06
CA ASP A 164 20.99 20.47 5.06
C ASP A 164 20.76 21.58 4.03
N SER A 165 19.88 21.36 3.05
CA SER A 165 19.51 22.38 2.07
C SER A 165 18.44 23.31 2.67
N PRO A 166 18.80 24.56 3.02
CA PRO A 166 17.78 25.55 3.34
C PRO A 166 16.97 25.76 2.07
N ASP A 167 15.70 25.41 2.10
CA ASP A 167 14.77 25.71 1.01
C ASP A 167 14.78 27.25 0.79
N PRO A 168 15.29 27.75 -0.37
CA PRO A 168 15.30 29.19 -0.64
C PRO A 168 13.90 29.79 -0.66
N ALA A 169 12.85 28.96 -0.72
CA ALA A 169 11.45 29.36 -0.60
C ALA A 169 10.95 29.35 0.85
N SER A 170 11.75 28.91 1.82
CA SER A 170 11.35 28.85 3.25
C SER A 170 11.58 30.16 4.01
N ASP A 171 12.14 31.19 3.35
CA ASP A 171 12.19 32.51 3.95
C ASP A 171 10.76 33.02 4.22
N SER A 172 10.39 33.00 5.47
CA SER A 172 9.26 33.66 6.09
C SER A 172 7.94 32.92 6.32
N PHE A 173 7.82 31.60 6.16
CA PHE A 173 6.54 30.95 6.50
C PHE A 173 6.68 29.81 7.53
N ASN A 174 6.01 30.02 8.66
CA ASN A 174 5.87 29.15 9.80
C ASN A 174 5.41 27.73 9.34
N PRO A 175 6.26 26.67 9.34
CA PRO A 175 5.89 25.33 8.91
C PRO A 175 4.78 24.72 9.77
N HIS A 176 4.56 25.25 10.99
CA HIS A 176 3.53 24.78 11.91
C HIS A 176 2.10 25.11 11.46
N ASN A 177 1.89 26.08 10.56
CA ASN A 177 0.54 26.45 10.12
C ASN A 177 -0.12 25.38 9.23
N THR A 178 0.65 24.61 8.49
CA THR A 178 0.13 23.51 7.65
C THR A 178 -0.40 22.37 8.51
N TYR A 179 0.33 21.99 9.54
CA TYR A 179 -0.08 20.92 10.45
C TYR A 179 -1.34 21.31 11.24
N ASP A 180 -1.40 22.51 11.80
CA ASP A 180 -2.59 22.98 12.52
C ASP A 180 -3.82 23.04 11.64
N THR A 181 -3.66 23.45 10.37
CA THR A 181 -4.74 23.50 9.39
C THR A 181 -5.22 22.09 9.02
N GLU A 182 -4.30 21.15 8.84
CA GLU A 182 -4.60 19.72 8.63
C GLU A 182 -5.36 19.15 9.84
N GLN A 183 -4.88 19.38 11.06
CA GLN A 183 -5.55 18.89 12.27
C GLN A 183 -6.97 19.45 12.40
N ARG A 184 -7.19 20.71 12.07
CA ARG A 184 -8.54 21.30 12.06
C ARG A 184 -9.46 20.62 11.04
N LEU A 185 -8.97 20.37 9.83
CA LEU A 185 -9.70 19.64 8.79
C LEU A 185 -10.07 18.23 9.26
N MET A 186 -9.07 17.48 9.78
CA MET A 186 -9.30 16.13 10.28
C MET A 186 -10.30 16.10 11.43
N HIS A 187 -10.24 17.09 12.32
CA HIS A 187 -11.20 17.24 13.41
C HIS A 187 -12.63 17.44 12.91
N MET A 188 -12.84 18.34 11.93
CA MET A 188 -14.18 18.56 11.36
C MET A 188 -14.74 17.29 10.71
N ILE A 189 -13.90 16.50 10.03
CA ILE A 189 -14.31 15.20 9.46
C ILE A 189 -14.67 14.21 10.57
N GLU A 190 -13.79 14.06 11.57
CA GLU A 190 -13.97 13.13 12.68
C GLU A 190 -15.24 13.40 13.48
N TYR A 191 -15.61 14.67 13.63
CA TYR A 191 -16.82 15.06 14.34
C TYR A 191 -18.07 15.15 13.45
N GLY A 192 -17.92 15.02 12.14
CA GLY A 192 -19.01 15.12 11.18
C GLY A 192 -19.58 16.56 11.10
N ASP A 193 -18.75 17.57 11.39
CA ASP A 193 -19.19 18.96 11.39
C ASP A 193 -19.20 19.54 9.96
N TYR A 194 -20.22 19.10 9.23
CA TYR A 194 -20.40 19.47 7.82
C TYR A 194 -20.55 20.98 7.64
N THR A 195 -21.23 21.67 8.57
CA THR A 195 -21.48 23.11 8.47
C THR A 195 -20.19 23.90 8.67
N ALA A 196 -19.44 23.61 9.75
CA ALA A 196 -18.16 24.26 10.00
C ALA A 196 -17.14 23.96 8.90
N LEU A 197 -17.13 22.72 8.37
CA LEU A 197 -16.26 22.39 7.25
C LEU A 197 -16.57 23.20 6.00
N LYS A 198 -17.84 23.34 5.66
CA LYS A 198 -18.27 24.10 4.47
C LYS A 198 -17.95 25.60 4.59
N GLU A 199 -18.18 26.18 5.77
CA GLU A 199 -17.81 27.55 6.07
C GLU A 199 -16.29 27.76 6.01
N TRP A 200 -15.53 26.83 6.61
CA TRP A 200 -14.07 26.89 6.61
C TRP A 200 -13.50 26.75 5.20
N LEU A 201 -14.03 25.85 4.35
CA LEU A 201 -13.58 25.66 2.98
C LEU A 201 -13.81 26.87 2.09
N ALA A 202 -14.81 27.73 2.41
CA ALA A 202 -15.07 28.96 1.66
C ALA A 202 -13.95 30.00 1.84
N ASP A 203 -13.29 30.03 3.01
CA ASP A 203 -12.22 30.98 3.35
C ASP A 203 -10.89 30.27 3.69
N ALA A 204 -10.74 28.99 3.32
CA ALA A 204 -9.58 28.21 3.69
C ALA A 204 -8.29 28.80 3.12
N PRO A 205 -7.24 28.95 3.95
CA PRO A 205 -5.94 29.37 3.45
C PRO A 205 -5.38 28.28 2.51
N ALA A 206 -4.68 28.69 1.48
CA ALA A 206 -4.02 27.73 0.58
C ALA A 206 -3.08 26.82 1.38
N LEU A 207 -3.37 25.51 1.40
CA LEU A 207 -2.51 24.51 2.02
C LEU A 207 -1.23 24.40 1.19
N ARG A 208 -0.11 24.66 1.81
CA ARG A 208 1.21 24.47 1.20
C ARG A 208 1.75 23.11 1.65
N SER A 209 1.53 22.10 0.81
CA SER A 209 2.22 20.82 0.98
C SER A 209 3.69 20.95 0.62
N GLY A 210 4.56 20.17 1.24
CA GLY A 210 5.96 20.04 0.83
C GLY A 210 6.06 19.62 -0.65
N ILE A 211 7.24 19.79 -1.24
CA ILE A 211 7.49 19.39 -2.63
C ILE A 211 7.66 17.86 -2.67
N LEU A 212 6.64 17.16 -3.17
CA LEU A 212 6.61 15.70 -3.30
C LEU A 212 7.00 15.22 -4.71
N ALA A 213 6.90 16.12 -5.71
CA ALA A 213 7.26 15.82 -7.09
C ALA A 213 7.62 17.10 -7.84
N ALA A 214 8.50 16.97 -8.83
CA ALA A 214 8.88 18.07 -9.72
C ALA A 214 7.77 18.39 -10.74
N ASP A 215 7.00 17.40 -11.16
CA ASP A 215 5.84 17.57 -12.05
C ASP A 215 4.62 18.06 -11.26
N GLN A 216 4.00 19.13 -11.72
CA GLN A 216 2.88 19.77 -11.01
C GLN A 216 1.65 18.87 -10.90
N LEU A 217 1.32 18.11 -11.94
CA LEU A 217 0.17 17.21 -11.91
C LEU A 217 0.43 16.06 -10.93
N ARG A 218 1.65 15.51 -10.93
CA ARG A 218 2.08 14.48 -10.01
C ARG A 218 2.10 14.97 -8.57
N GLN A 219 2.57 16.20 -8.33
CA GLN A 219 2.53 16.86 -7.02
C GLN A 219 1.12 16.90 -6.47
N ILE A 220 0.14 17.37 -7.26
CA ILE A 220 -1.25 17.48 -6.82
C ILE A 220 -1.88 16.10 -6.58
N LYS A 221 -1.60 15.11 -7.42
CA LYS A 221 -2.06 13.73 -7.21
C LYS A 221 -1.49 13.13 -5.93
N ASN A 222 -0.20 13.29 -5.67
CA ASN A 222 0.42 12.81 -4.43
C ASN A 222 -0.21 13.48 -3.20
N THR A 223 -0.43 14.79 -3.23
CA THR A 223 -1.11 15.52 -2.14
C THR A 223 -2.55 15.02 -1.94
N PHE A 224 -3.27 14.74 -3.04
CA PHE A 224 -4.62 14.18 -2.98
C PHE A 224 -4.65 12.81 -2.28
N ILE A 225 -3.72 11.91 -2.63
CA ILE A 225 -3.61 10.57 -2.00
C ILE A 225 -3.36 10.69 -0.49
N VAL A 226 -2.43 11.58 -0.09
CA VAL A 226 -2.16 11.84 1.34
C VAL A 226 -3.43 12.36 2.03
N SER A 227 -4.12 13.34 1.44
CA SER A 227 -5.35 13.91 2.00
C SER A 227 -6.47 12.88 2.11
N SER A 228 -6.63 11.99 1.11
CA SER A 228 -7.63 10.91 1.14
C SER A 228 -7.34 9.89 2.26
N THR A 229 -6.07 9.55 2.44
CA THR A 229 -5.63 8.67 3.52
C THR A 229 -5.96 9.28 4.89
N LEU A 230 -5.62 10.53 5.11
CA LEU A 230 -5.89 11.21 6.38
C LEU A 230 -7.39 11.36 6.64
N ALA A 231 -8.17 11.75 5.64
CA ALA A 231 -9.62 11.91 5.73
C ALA A 231 -10.32 10.58 6.09
N SER A 232 -9.94 9.48 5.44
CA SER A 232 -10.51 8.16 5.74
C SER A 232 -10.20 7.72 7.17
N ARG A 233 -8.99 8.00 7.70
CA ARG A 233 -8.64 7.69 9.09
C ARG A 233 -9.40 8.57 10.09
N ALA A 234 -9.62 9.84 9.77
CA ALA A 234 -10.46 10.73 10.57
C ALA A 234 -11.92 10.24 10.60
N ALA A 235 -12.47 9.84 9.45
CA ALA A 235 -13.82 9.30 9.35
C ALA A 235 -14.01 8.00 10.15
N ILE A 236 -13.02 7.10 10.14
CA ILE A 236 -13.03 5.88 10.99
C ILE A 236 -13.07 6.25 12.47
N ARG A 237 -12.23 7.19 12.91
CA ARG A 237 -12.31 7.69 14.31
C ARG A 237 -13.64 8.34 14.61
N GLY A 238 -14.29 8.93 13.60
CA GLY A 238 -15.63 9.49 13.66
C GLY A 238 -16.75 8.47 13.78
N GLY A 239 -16.45 7.18 13.64
CA GLY A 239 -17.42 6.08 13.76
C GLY A 239 -17.83 5.45 12.43
N MET A 240 -17.24 5.87 11.30
CA MET A 240 -17.45 5.22 10.01
C MET A 240 -16.85 3.80 10.03
N ALA A 241 -17.54 2.82 9.45
CA ALA A 241 -17.01 1.45 9.35
C ALA A 241 -15.70 1.45 8.56
N ILE A 242 -14.72 0.66 9.02
CA ILE A 242 -13.37 0.64 8.44
C ILE A 242 -13.43 0.33 6.93
N GLU A 243 -14.19 -0.70 6.57
CA GLU A 243 -14.31 -1.14 5.17
C GLU A 243 -14.93 -0.06 4.28
N ASP A 244 -16.00 0.60 4.75
CA ASP A 244 -16.68 1.66 3.99
C ASP A 244 -15.75 2.87 3.78
N ALA A 245 -14.99 3.25 4.82
CA ALA A 245 -14.04 4.36 4.73
C ALA A 245 -12.88 4.05 3.78
N MET A 246 -12.39 2.80 3.76
CA MET A 246 -11.35 2.35 2.85
C MET A 246 -11.84 2.32 1.41
N GLN A 247 -13.02 1.73 1.15
CA GLN A 247 -13.59 1.66 -0.19
C GLN A 247 -13.87 3.06 -0.76
N LEU A 248 -14.37 3.99 0.07
CA LEU A 248 -14.59 5.36 -0.35
C LEU A 248 -13.27 6.07 -0.70
N SER A 249 -12.23 5.88 0.12
CA SER A 249 -10.89 6.40 -0.15
C SER A 249 -10.34 5.87 -1.46
N ASP A 250 -10.42 4.56 -1.69
CA ASP A 250 -9.94 3.91 -2.91
C ASP A 250 -10.67 4.42 -4.15
N ALA A 251 -11.99 4.58 -4.07
CA ALA A 251 -12.80 5.11 -5.17
C ALA A 251 -12.37 6.55 -5.55
N TYR A 252 -12.10 7.40 -4.55
CA TYR A 252 -11.63 8.77 -4.79
C TYR A 252 -10.21 8.80 -5.37
N ILE A 253 -9.29 7.94 -4.90
CA ILE A 253 -7.93 7.84 -5.42
C ILE A 253 -7.95 7.34 -6.87
N GLN A 254 -8.71 6.30 -7.18
CA GLN A 254 -8.88 5.80 -8.55
C GLN A 254 -9.46 6.87 -9.48
N LYS A 255 -10.43 7.65 -8.99
CA LYS A 255 -10.98 8.77 -9.74
C LYS A 255 -9.95 9.87 -9.99
N CYS A 256 -9.11 10.18 -9.00
CA CYS A 256 -8.01 11.14 -9.12
C CYS A 256 -6.99 10.70 -10.19
N GLU A 257 -6.65 9.39 -10.25
CA GLU A 257 -5.65 8.87 -11.19
C GLU A 257 -6.00 9.13 -12.66
N ILE A 258 -7.26 9.03 -13.02
CA ILE A 258 -7.71 9.26 -14.40
C ILE A 258 -7.85 10.75 -14.78
N LEU A 259 -7.74 11.67 -13.80
CA LEU A 259 -7.83 13.10 -14.06
C LEU A 259 -6.46 13.68 -14.46
N ASN A 260 -6.48 14.55 -15.47
CA ASN A 260 -5.29 15.22 -16.00
C ASN A 260 -5.38 16.75 -15.90
N SER A 261 -6.27 17.28 -15.05
CA SER A 261 -6.46 18.72 -14.82
C SER A 261 -6.35 19.02 -13.32
N PRO A 262 -5.42 19.92 -12.92
CA PRO A 262 -5.27 20.35 -11.53
C PRO A 262 -6.59 20.84 -10.91
N ASP A 263 -7.35 21.66 -11.61
CA ASP A 263 -8.62 22.22 -11.11
C ASP A 263 -9.65 21.13 -10.81
N ARG A 264 -9.69 20.07 -11.67
CA ARG A 264 -10.61 18.95 -11.47
C ARG A 264 -10.20 18.09 -10.27
N ILE A 265 -8.90 17.95 -10.01
CA ILE A 265 -8.39 17.21 -8.85
C ILE A 265 -8.68 18.01 -7.57
N ILE A 266 -8.45 19.31 -7.56
CA ILE A 266 -8.78 20.18 -6.42
C ILE A 266 -10.29 20.13 -6.12
N ASN A 267 -11.14 20.20 -7.14
CA ASN A 267 -12.58 20.05 -6.96
C ASN A 267 -12.96 18.66 -6.42
N LEU A 268 -12.30 17.60 -6.90
CA LEU A 268 -12.51 16.24 -6.39
C LEU A 268 -12.10 16.14 -4.91
N GLN A 269 -11.01 16.77 -4.50
CA GLN A 269 -10.57 16.82 -3.10
C GLN A 269 -11.58 17.53 -2.20
N TYR A 270 -12.16 18.62 -2.69
CA TYR A 270 -13.23 19.34 -2.00
C TYR A 270 -14.44 18.42 -1.74
N HIS A 271 -14.90 17.72 -2.78
CA HIS A 271 -16.02 16.77 -2.64
C HIS A 271 -15.68 15.60 -1.71
N MET A 272 -14.48 15.05 -1.79
CA MET A 272 -14.03 13.95 -0.95
C MET A 272 -14.13 14.30 0.55
N VAL A 273 -13.63 15.44 0.98
CA VAL A 273 -13.67 15.82 2.40
C VAL A 273 -15.10 16.09 2.86
N LEU A 274 -15.96 16.65 2.01
CA LEU A 274 -17.38 16.82 2.31
C LEU A 274 -18.11 15.48 2.45
N ASP A 275 -17.88 14.53 1.54
CA ASP A 275 -18.51 13.20 1.58
C ASP A 275 -18.14 12.44 2.85
N PHE A 276 -16.86 12.40 3.23
CA PHE A 276 -16.45 11.78 4.48
C PHE A 276 -17.13 12.42 5.70
N THR A 277 -17.19 13.76 5.71
CA THR A 277 -17.81 14.49 6.81
C THR A 277 -19.32 14.25 6.87
N GLU A 278 -20.01 14.21 5.73
CA GLU A 278 -21.44 13.95 5.66
C GLU A 278 -21.78 12.53 6.14
N GLN A 279 -20.99 11.53 5.76
CA GLN A 279 -21.18 10.16 6.20
C GLN A 279 -20.98 10.03 7.72
N VAL A 280 -19.95 10.65 8.28
CA VAL A 280 -19.76 10.69 9.74
C VAL A 280 -20.91 11.42 10.42
N ASN A 281 -21.37 12.56 9.86
CA ASN A 281 -22.53 13.30 10.37
C ASN A 281 -23.80 12.42 10.40
N ALA A 282 -24.06 11.69 9.33
CA ALA A 282 -25.21 10.77 9.23
C ALA A 282 -25.15 9.65 10.29
N ILE A 283 -23.97 9.06 10.51
CA ILE A 283 -23.75 8.02 11.53
C ILE A 283 -24.01 8.58 12.93
N ARG A 284 -23.57 9.79 13.18
CA ARG A 284 -23.76 10.49 14.47
C ARG A 284 -25.17 11.06 14.66
N GLY A 285 -26.06 10.86 13.68
CA GLY A 285 -27.48 11.24 13.75
C GLY A 285 -27.76 12.71 13.57
N GLY A 286 -26.81 13.48 12.98
CA GLY A 286 -26.96 14.93 12.80
C GLY A 286 -27.07 15.74 14.11
N ILE A 287 -26.86 15.09 15.23
CA ILE A 287 -26.92 15.74 16.56
C ILE A 287 -25.55 16.39 16.78
N TYR A 288 -25.51 17.69 16.91
CA TYR A 288 -24.35 18.41 17.46
C TYR A 288 -24.12 17.94 18.89
N THR A 289 -23.31 16.92 19.02
CA THR A 289 -22.92 16.41 20.32
C THR A 289 -21.72 17.21 20.80
N SER A 290 -21.76 17.65 22.07
CA SER A 290 -20.61 18.33 22.64
C SER A 290 -19.37 17.44 22.63
N LYS A 291 -18.20 18.04 22.76
CA LYS A 291 -16.92 17.33 22.89
C LYS A 291 -17.00 16.21 23.93
N LEU A 292 -17.67 16.46 25.06
CA LEU A 292 -17.85 15.47 26.11
C LEU A 292 -18.64 14.23 25.63
N THR A 293 -19.76 14.44 24.98
CA THR A 293 -20.58 13.33 24.46
C THR A 293 -19.83 12.48 23.47
N ILE A 294 -19.02 13.10 22.62
CA ILE A 294 -18.17 12.40 21.64
C ILE A 294 -17.09 11.56 22.34
N GLU A 295 -16.35 12.14 23.29
CA GLU A 295 -15.30 11.46 24.02
C GLU A 295 -15.83 10.25 24.81
N VAL A 296 -17.00 10.41 25.44
CA VAL A 296 -17.70 9.31 26.14
C VAL A 296 -18.10 8.21 25.15
N SER A 297 -18.69 8.57 24.00
CA SER A 297 -19.11 7.60 22.99
C SER A 297 -17.91 6.84 22.41
N ASN A 298 -16.81 7.53 22.12
CA ASN A 298 -15.58 6.91 21.65
C ASN A 298 -15.00 5.93 22.69
N TYR A 299 -14.96 6.32 23.97
CA TYR A 299 -14.52 5.42 25.04
C TYR A 299 -15.37 4.14 25.06
N ILE A 300 -16.70 4.27 24.98
CA ILE A 300 -17.62 3.14 24.96
C ILE A 300 -17.34 2.22 23.75
N LEU A 301 -17.19 2.82 22.56
CA LEU A 301 -16.94 2.06 21.32
C LEU A 301 -15.63 1.28 21.34
N HIS A 302 -14.56 1.85 21.93
CA HIS A 302 -13.26 1.19 22.03
C HIS A 302 -13.19 0.10 23.11
N HIS A 303 -14.14 0.10 24.06
CA HIS A 303 -14.15 -0.82 25.21
C HIS A 303 -15.41 -1.71 25.26
N LEU A 304 -16.05 -1.95 24.09
CA LEU A 304 -17.27 -2.76 24.02
C LEU A 304 -17.11 -4.18 24.59
N SER A 305 -15.89 -4.71 24.61
CA SER A 305 -15.56 -6.03 25.17
C SER A 305 -15.22 -5.98 26.67
N ASP A 306 -15.15 -4.81 27.28
CA ASP A 306 -14.70 -4.60 28.64
C ASP A 306 -15.87 -4.24 29.57
N ALA A 307 -15.65 -4.34 30.90
CA ALA A 307 -16.61 -3.86 31.87
C ALA A 307 -16.56 -2.32 31.97
N ILE A 308 -17.41 -1.64 31.21
CA ILE A 308 -17.48 -0.17 31.18
C ILE A 308 -18.18 0.34 32.42
N THR A 309 -17.54 1.28 33.16
CA THR A 309 -18.12 1.97 34.29
C THR A 309 -17.98 3.49 34.16
N THR A 310 -18.91 4.24 34.71
CA THR A 310 -18.84 5.71 34.73
C THR A 310 -17.59 6.23 35.43
N ASP A 311 -17.05 5.48 36.41
CA ASP A 311 -15.80 5.85 37.09
C ASP A 311 -14.58 5.65 36.18
N ALA A 312 -14.60 4.64 35.30
CA ALA A 312 -13.54 4.42 34.35
C ALA A 312 -13.53 5.53 33.27
N ILE A 313 -14.70 5.87 32.75
CA ILE A 313 -14.84 6.97 31.78
C ILE A 313 -14.40 8.31 32.39
N ALA A 314 -14.87 8.59 33.64
CA ALA A 314 -14.52 9.84 34.29
C ALA A 314 -13.02 9.99 34.54
N ARG A 315 -12.31 8.89 34.88
CA ARG A 315 -10.85 8.88 35.03
C ARG A 315 -10.13 9.14 33.72
N GLU A 316 -10.58 8.51 32.66
CA GLU A 316 -9.98 8.69 31.33
C GLU A 316 -10.13 10.13 30.84
N LEU A 317 -11.30 10.73 31.09
CA LEU A 317 -11.59 12.10 30.68
C LEU A 317 -11.13 13.16 31.68
N TYR A 318 -10.34 12.78 32.69
CA TYR A 318 -9.80 13.66 33.71
C TYR A 318 -10.86 14.53 34.44
N MET A 319 -12.04 13.97 34.68
CA MET A 319 -13.14 14.68 35.33
C MET A 319 -13.76 13.87 36.48
N SER A 320 -14.56 14.56 37.32
CA SER A 320 -15.28 13.85 38.39
C SER A 320 -16.49 13.09 37.79
N ARG A 321 -16.83 11.95 38.40
CA ARG A 321 -18.01 11.17 38.02
C ARG A 321 -19.29 11.98 38.02
N SER A 322 -19.45 12.84 39.05
CA SER A 322 -20.64 13.70 39.17
C SER A 322 -20.72 14.70 38.03
N HIS A 323 -19.61 15.32 37.67
CA HIS A 323 -19.55 16.26 36.56
C HIS A 323 -19.84 15.56 35.22
N LEU A 324 -19.20 14.40 34.97
CA LEU A 324 -19.45 13.58 33.80
C LEU A 324 -20.94 13.25 33.64
N SER A 325 -21.56 12.69 34.71
CA SER A 325 -22.96 12.26 34.66
C SER A 325 -23.93 13.43 34.48
N HIS A 326 -23.67 14.58 35.11
CA HIS A 326 -24.51 15.76 34.98
C HIS A 326 -24.42 16.38 33.59
N SER A 327 -23.19 16.58 33.11
CA SER A 327 -22.96 17.20 31.80
C SER A 327 -23.44 16.29 30.66
N PHE A 328 -23.14 15.00 30.70
CA PHE A 328 -23.60 14.03 29.69
C PHE A 328 -25.12 13.96 29.65
N LYS A 329 -25.78 13.88 30.81
CA LYS A 329 -27.24 13.87 30.88
C LYS A 329 -27.88 15.18 30.38
N ALA A 330 -27.25 16.34 30.67
CA ALA A 330 -27.74 17.62 30.17
C ALA A 330 -27.67 17.75 28.63
N GLU A 331 -26.74 17.06 28.01
CA GLU A 331 -26.51 17.11 26.56
C GLU A 331 -27.27 16.03 25.80
N THR A 332 -27.46 14.85 26.39
CA THR A 332 -28.06 13.70 25.70
C THR A 332 -29.49 13.38 26.16
N GLY A 333 -29.97 14.03 27.21
CA GLY A 333 -31.25 13.72 27.89
C GLY A 333 -31.04 12.70 28.99
#